data_86f6cb9376de384e7292630f8a8101cc
#
_entry.id   86f6cb9376de384e7292630f8a8101cc
#
_cell.length_a   1.000
_cell.length_b   1.000
_cell.length_c   1.000
_cell.angle_alpha   90.00
_cell.angle_beta   90.00
_cell.angle_gamma   90.00
#
_symmetry.space_group_name_H-M   'P 1'
#
loop_
_entity.id
_entity.type
_entity.pdbx_description
1 polymer ?
#
loop_
_entity_poly.entity_id
_entity_poly.type
_entity_poly.pdbx_seq_one_letter_code
_entity_poly.pdbx_strand_id
1 'polypeptide(L)'
;MKHAFQDDPTPKQLLGGQDFCPFIPVFGAPKVMFEKGKGTELWSSDGRRYLDFLSGIAVVSLGHCNPAVSDAIADQARKLMHVSNFFSNPVATEAAMRINSLMRDAGAGDGQVFFCNSGAEANEAAIKVARKFGGRGRHSVVTAYGSFHGRTLGALALTGQPAKHEVFQPMPEGFRYATFGDIASLESVIDPSVSAVMLEPIQGEGGVVPADPAYLQAVQALCKERGLLFMMDEVQIGFCRTGKWFGFEHAGVKPDVVTFAKGIGNGMPVGAIWARKDVAAVMSPGDHGSTYSGTAIATAAVNAVINEMTRLDACALANSAGERIRAGLNGVAGVDHVRGAGLLLGVALSEGKDANAVAADLLGKGLIVNAVNATTIRLAPPLTVSVAEIDEAVTLVKEALA
;
A
#
# COMPACT_ATOMS: atom_id res chain seq x y z
N MET A 1 -11.62 34.80 -15.56
CA MET A 1 -12.55 34.84 -14.42
C MET A 1 -11.69 34.77 -13.17
N LYS A 2 -11.55 35.87 -12.43
CA LYS A 2 -10.94 35.82 -11.08
C LYS A 2 -11.94 35.14 -10.17
N HIS A 3 -11.50 34.12 -9.48
CA HIS A 3 -12.32 33.27 -8.63
C HIS A 3 -12.93 34.05 -7.47
N ALA A 4 -14.13 33.63 -7.08
CA ALA A 4 -15.02 34.30 -6.10
C ALA A 4 -14.58 34.12 -4.62
N PHE A 5 -13.32 33.82 -4.36
CA PHE A 5 -12.76 33.86 -3.01
C PHE A 5 -11.87 35.08 -2.93
N GLN A 6 -12.42 36.18 -2.40
CA GLN A 6 -11.70 37.46 -2.26
C GLN A 6 -10.63 37.40 -1.17
N ASP A 7 -10.65 36.40 -0.31
CA ASP A 7 -9.62 36.15 0.68
C ASP A 7 -9.29 34.63 0.65
N ASP A 8 -8.16 34.25 0.06
CA ASP A 8 -7.65 32.88 0.20
C ASP A 8 -7.41 32.60 1.68
N PRO A 9 -7.96 31.48 2.22
CA PRO A 9 -7.78 31.18 3.63
C PRO A 9 -6.30 30.99 3.93
N THR A 10 -5.81 31.66 4.97
CA THR A 10 -4.42 31.50 5.39
C THR A 10 -4.14 30.05 5.82
N PRO A 11 -2.88 29.57 5.74
CA PRO A 11 -2.51 28.25 6.23
C PRO A 11 -2.97 27.96 7.66
N LYS A 12 -2.94 28.98 8.53
CA LYS A 12 -3.43 28.88 9.90
C LYS A 12 -4.94 28.65 9.98
N GLN A 13 -5.69 29.24 9.08
CA GLN A 13 -7.15 29.05 8.95
C GLN A 13 -7.48 27.65 8.46
N LEU A 14 -6.70 27.13 7.51
CA LEU A 14 -6.88 25.79 6.96
C LEU A 14 -6.43 24.66 7.93
N LEU A 15 -5.48 24.94 8.84
CA LEU A 15 -4.95 23.99 9.82
C LEU A 15 -5.77 23.89 11.13
N GLY A 16 -6.96 24.53 11.19
CA GLY A 16 -7.87 24.30 12.32
C GLY A 16 -7.75 25.30 13.47
N GLY A 17 -7.10 26.42 13.25
CA GLY A 17 -7.14 27.57 14.18
C GLY A 17 -8.42 28.41 14.08
N GLN A 18 -9.47 27.87 13.43
CA GLN A 18 -10.76 28.54 13.21
C GLN A 18 -11.93 27.58 13.46
N ASP A 19 -13.11 28.18 13.67
CA ASP A 19 -14.37 27.48 14.00
C ASP A 19 -14.90 26.55 12.89
N PHE A 20 -14.28 26.56 11.69
CA PHE A 20 -14.73 25.75 10.55
C PHE A 20 -13.55 25.14 9.77
N CYS A 21 -13.50 23.79 9.72
CA CYS A 21 -12.68 23.02 8.81
C CYS A 21 -13.61 22.41 7.73
N PRO A 22 -13.35 22.60 6.41
CA PRO A 22 -14.24 22.12 5.35
C PRO A 22 -14.26 20.59 5.20
N PHE A 23 -13.38 19.87 5.89
CA PHE A 23 -13.27 18.42 5.81
C PHE A 23 -14.00 17.72 6.96
N ILE A 24 -14.64 16.59 6.65
CA ILE A 24 -15.16 15.67 7.68
C ILE A 24 -13.96 15.19 8.53
N PRO A 25 -14.03 15.26 9.89
CA PRO A 25 -12.89 15.05 10.78
C PRO A 25 -12.48 13.57 10.95
N VAL A 26 -12.30 12.84 9.84
CA VAL A 26 -11.92 11.42 9.86
C VAL A 26 -10.41 11.18 10.10
N PHE A 27 -9.58 12.21 9.89
CA PHE A 27 -8.12 12.15 10.07
C PHE A 27 -7.60 13.05 11.20
N GLY A 28 -8.49 13.72 11.92
CA GLY A 28 -8.11 14.77 12.87
C GLY A 28 -7.64 16.05 12.17
N ALA A 29 -7.19 17.04 12.94
CA ALA A 29 -6.67 18.29 12.40
C ALA A 29 -5.32 18.07 11.68
N PRO A 30 -5.14 18.58 10.44
CA PRO A 30 -3.85 18.52 9.75
C PRO A 30 -2.76 19.23 10.56
N LYS A 31 -1.60 18.58 10.69
CA LYS A 31 -0.46 19.12 11.47
C LYS A 31 0.38 20.11 10.68
N VAL A 32 0.49 19.94 9.37
CA VAL A 32 1.29 20.74 8.45
C VAL A 32 0.55 20.84 7.12
N MET A 33 0.60 22.01 6.49
CA MET A 33 0.14 22.22 5.12
C MET A 33 1.34 22.21 4.18
N PHE A 34 1.35 21.25 3.23
CA PHE A 34 2.38 21.14 2.21
C PHE A 34 1.90 21.73 0.89
N GLU A 35 2.73 22.54 0.23
CA GLU A 35 2.41 23.16 -1.06
C GLU A 35 3.29 22.64 -2.20
N LYS A 36 4.48 22.12 -1.87
CA LYS A 36 5.45 21.67 -2.87
C LYS A 36 6.14 20.38 -2.43
N GLY A 37 6.41 19.51 -3.40
CA GLY A 37 7.20 18.30 -3.20
C GLY A 37 8.18 18.06 -4.35
N LYS A 38 9.34 17.46 -4.05
CA LYS A 38 10.33 17.03 -5.05
C LYS A 38 11.18 15.89 -4.48
N GLY A 39 11.18 14.74 -5.12
CA GLY A 39 11.92 13.57 -4.63
C GLY A 39 11.48 13.19 -3.23
N THR A 40 12.39 13.18 -2.26
CA THR A 40 12.11 12.88 -0.86
C THR A 40 11.69 14.10 -0.04
N GLU A 41 11.65 15.28 -0.64
CA GLU A 41 11.45 16.54 0.08
C GLU A 41 10.04 17.11 -0.12
N LEU A 42 9.49 17.64 0.96
CA LEU A 42 8.27 18.42 1.00
C LEU A 42 8.55 19.81 1.60
N TRP A 43 7.82 20.82 1.11
CA TRP A 43 7.85 22.16 1.69
C TRP A 43 6.45 22.58 2.12
N SER A 44 6.37 23.03 3.35
CA SER A 44 5.14 23.60 3.89
C SER A 44 4.89 25.02 3.35
N SER A 45 3.68 25.51 3.55
CA SER A 45 3.24 26.84 3.09
C SER A 45 4.03 28.01 3.71
N ASP A 46 4.70 27.81 4.85
CA ASP A 46 5.63 28.76 5.46
C ASP A 46 7.08 28.60 4.96
N GLY A 47 7.30 27.73 3.97
CA GLY A 47 8.59 27.50 3.32
C GLY A 47 9.53 26.55 4.03
N ARG A 48 9.11 25.92 5.11
CA ARG A 48 9.93 24.95 5.85
C ARG A 48 10.07 23.64 5.06
N ARG A 49 11.29 23.13 4.96
CA ARG A 49 11.65 21.84 4.34
C ARG A 49 11.41 20.68 5.32
N TYR A 50 10.92 19.56 4.76
CA TYR A 50 10.77 18.29 5.45
C TYR A 50 11.30 17.15 4.58
N LEU A 51 11.96 16.16 5.21
CA LEU A 51 12.22 14.87 4.59
C LEU A 51 11.01 13.95 4.77
N ASP A 52 10.50 13.40 3.67
CA ASP A 52 9.34 12.50 3.71
C ASP A 52 9.78 11.03 3.73
N PHE A 53 9.89 10.47 4.92
CA PHE A 53 10.15 9.05 5.13
C PHE A 53 8.87 8.23 5.35
N LEU A 54 7.71 8.77 4.93
CA LEU A 54 6.41 8.10 4.89
C LEU A 54 5.89 7.93 3.46
N SER A 55 6.22 8.85 2.54
CA SER A 55 5.83 8.85 1.12
C SER A 55 4.30 8.73 0.91
N GLY A 56 3.50 9.41 1.75
CA GLY A 56 2.04 9.26 1.69
C GLY A 56 1.56 7.84 2.05
N ILE A 57 2.25 7.16 2.96
CA ILE A 57 2.07 5.75 3.35
C ILE A 57 2.46 4.80 2.20
N ALA A 58 3.74 4.90 1.78
CA ALA A 58 4.35 4.13 0.69
C ALA A 58 3.65 4.31 -0.68
N VAL A 59 3.12 5.51 -0.95
CA VAL A 59 2.41 5.83 -2.21
C VAL A 59 3.36 6.40 -3.26
N VAL A 60 4.09 7.49 -2.94
CA VAL A 60 4.98 8.14 -3.90
C VAL A 60 6.35 7.43 -3.92
N SER A 61 6.34 6.20 -4.44
CA SER A 61 7.51 5.32 -4.40
C SER A 61 8.70 5.84 -5.21
N LEU A 62 8.47 6.60 -6.27
CA LEU A 62 9.53 7.26 -7.08
C LEU A 62 9.79 8.71 -6.62
N GLY A 63 9.24 9.09 -5.47
CA GLY A 63 9.33 10.44 -4.94
C GLY A 63 8.27 11.39 -5.48
N HIS A 64 8.16 12.54 -4.80
CA HIS A 64 7.22 13.60 -5.16
C HIS A 64 7.58 14.20 -6.52
N CYS A 65 6.56 14.43 -7.34
CA CYS A 65 6.69 15.09 -8.66
C CYS A 65 7.78 14.46 -9.54
N ASN A 66 7.89 13.11 -9.53
CA ASN A 66 8.83 12.43 -10.43
C ASN A 66 8.55 12.84 -11.88
N PRO A 67 9.55 13.38 -12.63
CA PRO A 67 9.33 13.94 -13.96
C PRO A 67 8.73 12.93 -14.94
N ALA A 68 9.22 11.68 -14.98
CA ALA A 68 8.72 10.68 -15.91
C ALA A 68 7.22 10.38 -15.70
N VAL A 69 6.76 10.37 -14.44
CA VAL A 69 5.34 10.15 -14.11
C VAL A 69 4.52 11.41 -14.36
N SER A 70 5.00 12.58 -13.94
CA SER A 70 4.30 13.85 -14.09
C SER A 70 4.08 14.22 -15.56
N ASP A 71 5.12 14.04 -16.39
CA ASP A 71 5.05 14.32 -17.84
C ASP A 71 4.11 13.34 -18.56
N ALA A 72 4.17 12.05 -18.22
CA ALA A 72 3.25 11.06 -18.78
C ALA A 72 1.77 11.35 -18.46
N ILE A 73 1.49 11.79 -17.23
CA ILE A 73 0.14 12.22 -16.81
C ILE A 73 -0.28 13.46 -17.59
N ALA A 74 0.58 14.48 -17.66
CA ALA A 74 0.28 15.74 -18.35
C ALA A 74 0.02 15.53 -19.85
N ASP A 75 0.84 14.71 -20.51
CA ASP A 75 0.68 14.38 -21.91
C ASP A 75 -0.59 13.58 -22.19
N GLN A 76 -0.86 12.59 -21.34
CA GLN A 76 -2.09 11.78 -21.48
C GLN A 76 -3.35 12.60 -21.23
N ALA A 77 -3.32 13.54 -20.27
CA ALA A 77 -4.44 14.42 -19.99
C ALA A 77 -4.82 15.31 -21.17
N ARG A 78 -3.84 15.68 -22.03
CA ARG A 78 -4.09 16.43 -23.26
C ARG A 78 -4.64 15.58 -24.41
N LYS A 79 -4.47 14.25 -24.36
CA LYS A 79 -4.91 13.32 -25.42
C LYS A 79 -6.27 12.71 -25.14
N LEU A 80 -6.40 12.06 -23.99
CA LEU A 80 -7.60 11.32 -23.61
C LEU A 80 -7.56 11.04 -22.10
N MET A 81 -8.56 11.49 -21.35
CA MET A 81 -8.65 11.24 -19.92
C MET A 81 -9.46 9.97 -19.61
N HIS A 82 -10.65 9.82 -20.22
CA HIS A 82 -11.62 8.77 -19.88
C HIS A 82 -12.51 8.43 -21.09
N VAL A 83 -12.87 7.14 -21.24
CA VAL A 83 -13.74 6.68 -22.34
C VAL A 83 -14.82 5.66 -21.93
N SER A 84 -15.01 5.32 -20.67
CA SER A 84 -15.81 4.17 -20.24
C SER A 84 -15.22 2.80 -20.65
N ASN A 85 -15.50 1.78 -19.85
CA ASN A 85 -15.08 0.39 -20.13
C ASN A 85 -15.92 -0.31 -21.20
N PHE A 86 -16.86 0.38 -21.86
CA PHE A 86 -17.48 -0.09 -23.10
C PHE A 86 -16.52 0.00 -24.29
N PHE A 87 -15.45 0.76 -24.17
CA PHE A 87 -14.42 0.94 -25.19
C PHE A 87 -13.04 0.64 -24.60
N SER A 88 -12.11 0.26 -25.46
CA SER A 88 -10.71 0.08 -25.06
C SER A 88 -9.92 1.37 -25.25
N ASN A 89 -8.83 1.49 -24.51
CA ASN A 89 -7.78 2.46 -24.78
C ASN A 89 -6.40 1.77 -24.75
N PRO A 90 -5.46 2.16 -25.64
CA PRO A 90 -4.17 1.46 -25.75
C PRO A 90 -3.34 1.54 -24.47
N VAL A 91 -3.48 2.63 -23.71
CA VAL A 91 -2.67 2.88 -22.51
C VAL A 91 -3.02 1.90 -21.39
N ALA A 92 -4.32 1.64 -21.18
CA ALA A 92 -4.77 0.66 -20.18
C ALA A 92 -4.41 -0.77 -20.61
N THR A 93 -4.51 -1.08 -21.91
CA THR A 93 -4.13 -2.37 -22.47
C THR A 93 -2.63 -2.63 -22.23
N GLU A 94 -1.78 -1.65 -22.53
CA GLU A 94 -0.35 -1.73 -22.30
C GLU A 94 -0.04 -1.93 -20.80
N ALA A 95 -0.66 -1.16 -19.90
CA ALA A 95 -0.47 -1.30 -18.47
C ALA A 95 -0.85 -2.71 -17.97
N ALA A 96 -1.97 -3.27 -18.44
CA ALA A 96 -2.37 -4.63 -18.10
C ALA A 96 -1.37 -5.69 -18.61
N MET A 97 -0.86 -5.53 -19.83
CA MET A 97 0.15 -6.43 -20.40
C MET A 97 1.46 -6.37 -19.61
N ARG A 98 1.90 -5.19 -19.17
CA ARG A 98 3.11 -5.00 -18.36
C ARG A 98 2.97 -5.64 -16.97
N ILE A 99 1.82 -5.44 -16.29
CA ILE A 99 1.55 -6.11 -15.01
C ILE A 99 1.58 -7.64 -15.21
N ASN A 100 0.94 -8.17 -16.26
CA ASN A 100 1.00 -9.60 -16.57
C ASN A 100 2.43 -10.10 -16.80
N SER A 101 3.29 -9.32 -17.47
CA SER A 101 4.70 -9.68 -17.64
C SER A 101 5.42 -9.76 -16.31
N LEU A 102 5.29 -8.72 -15.47
CA LEU A 102 5.89 -8.72 -14.13
C LEU A 102 5.44 -9.91 -13.27
N MET A 103 4.13 -10.24 -13.30
CA MET A 103 3.58 -11.37 -12.56
C MET A 103 4.11 -12.72 -13.08
N ARG A 104 4.29 -12.85 -14.40
CA ARG A 104 4.92 -14.04 -15.01
C ARG A 104 6.37 -14.17 -14.59
N ASP A 105 7.13 -13.07 -14.65
CA ASP A 105 8.55 -13.04 -14.29
C ASP A 105 8.75 -13.33 -12.79
N ALA A 106 7.80 -12.90 -11.93
CA ALA A 106 7.73 -13.25 -10.51
C ALA A 106 7.27 -14.70 -10.24
N GLY A 107 6.98 -15.49 -11.29
CA GLY A 107 6.63 -16.90 -11.19
C GLY A 107 5.16 -17.19 -10.89
N ALA A 108 4.28 -16.18 -10.82
CA ALA A 108 2.83 -16.37 -10.60
C ALA A 108 2.09 -16.91 -11.86
N GLY A 109 2.69 -16.75 -13.05
CA GLY A 109 2.16 -17.27 -14.31
C GLY A 109 1.32 -16.24 -15.07
N ASP A 110 0.50 -16.74 -16.01
CA ASP A 110 -0.39 -15.92 -16.83
C ASP A 110 -1.70 -15.61 -16.11
N GLY A 111 -2.17 -14.36 -16.23
CA GLY A 111 -3.41 -13.90 -15.60
C GLY A 111 -4.09 -12.78 -16.36
N GLN A 112 -5.07 -12.18 -15.72
CA GLN A 112 -5.81 -11.03 -16.23
C GLN A 112 -5.90 -9.94 -15.16
N VAL A 113 -5.96 -8.69 -15.60
CA VAL A 113 -5.97 -7.50 -14.76
C VAL A 113 -7.33 -6.81 -14.82
N PHE A 114 -7.85 -6.43 -13.67
CA PHE A 114 -8.93 -5.46 -13.57
C PHE A 114 -8.39 -4.23 -12.82
N PHE A 115 -8.52 -3.05 -13.41
CA PHE A 115 -8.15 -1.79 -12.77
C PHE A 115 -9.29 -1.23 -11.93
N CYS A 116 -8.95 -0.53 -10.86
CA CYS A 116 -9.83 0.26 -10.01
C CYS A 116 -9.10 1.54 -9.54
N ASN A 117 -9.58 2.20 -8.48
CA ASN A 117 -9.06 3.53 -8.12
C ASN A 117 -8.33 3.56 -6.78
N SER A 118 -8.38 2.48 -6.03
CA SER A 118 -7.76 2.38 -4.70
C SER A 118 -7.49 0.91 -4.32
N GLY A 119 -6.68 0.72 -3.25
CA GLY A 119 -6.47 -0.61 -2.66
C GLY A 119 -7.73 -1.20 -2.06
N ALA A 120 -8.60 -0.37 -1.48
CA ALA A 120 -9.89 -0.85 -0.95
C ALA A 120 -10.77 -1.42 -2.07
N GLU A 121 -10.88 -0.74 -3.22
CA GLU A 121 -11.61 -1.26 -4.38
C GLU A 121 -10.96 -2.53 -4.96
N ALA A 122 -9.63 -2.62 -4.99
CA ALA A 122 -8.93 -3.82 -5.41
C ALA A 122 -9.28 -5.02 -4.50
N ASN A 123 -9.31 -4.81 -3.18
CA ASN A 123 -9.67 -5.83 -2.22
C ASN A 123 -11.16 -6.21 -2.29
N GLU A 124 -12.06 -5.24 -2.55
CA GLU A 124 -13.49 -5.55 -2.83
C GLU A 124 -13.64 -6.42 -4.09
N ALA A 125 -12.87 -6.16 -5.14
CA ALA A 125 -12.86 -6.99 -6.34
C ALA A 125 -12.33 -8.41 -6.04
N ALA A 126 -11.26 -8.53 -5.24
CA ALA A 126 -10.71 -9.81 -4.80
C ALA A 126 -11.73 -10.64 -3.98
N ILE A 127 -12.46 -10.00 -3.06
CA ILE A 127 -13.56 -10.63 -2.30
C ILE A 127 -14.62 -11.19 -3.26
N LYS A 128 -15.01 -10.42 -4.29
CA LYS A 128 -16.00 -10.87 -5.27
C LYS A 128 -15.51 -12.05 -6.11
N VAL A 129 -14.24 -12.01 -6.55
CA VAL A 129 -13.60 -13.14 -7.23
C VAL A 129 -13.62 -14.38 -6.35
N ALA A 130 -13.23 -14.27 -5.08
CA ALA A 130 -13.21 -15.37 -4.12
C ALA A 130 -14.61 -15.98 -3.91
N ARG A 131 -15.63 -15.15 -3.74
CA ARG A 131 -17.02 -15.59 -3.57
C ARG A 131 -17.56 -16.27 -4.83
N LYS A 132 -17.26 -15.76 -6.00
CA LYS A 132 -17.71 -16.35 -7.26
C LYS A 132 -16.96 -17.66 -7.57
N PHE A 133 -15.67 -17.73 -7.30
CA PHE A 133 -14.87 -18.94 -7.39
C PHE A 133 -15.41 -20.05 -6.47
N GLY A 134 -15.72 -19.72 -5.22
CA GLY A 134 -16.26 -20.67 -4.24
C GLY A 134 -17.64 -21.19 -4.61
N GLY A 135 -18.46 -20.43 -5.33
CA GLY A 135 -19.83 -20.79 -5.68
C GLY A 135 -20.79 -20.81 -4.48
N ARG A 136 -21.87 -21.57 -4.58
CA ARG A 136 -22.89 -21.65 -3.52
C ARG A 136 -22.34 -22.28 -2.25
N GLY A 137 -22.47 -21.61 -1.11
CA GLY A 137 -22.09 -22.08 0.21
C GLY A 137 -20.61 -21.81 0.57
N ARG A 138 -19.75 -21.45 -0.40
CA ARG A 138 -18.34 -21.14 -0.15
C ARG A 138 -18.06 -19.66 -0.44
N HIS A 139 -18.35 -18.79 0.52
CA HIS A 139 -18.28 -17.34 0.36
C HIS A 139 -17.39 -16.66 1.39
N SER A 140 -16.87 -17.41 2.36
CA SER A 140 -16.04 -16.86 3.42
C SER A 140 -14.59 -16.68 2.97
N VAL A 141 -13.96 -15.58 3.41
CA VAL A 141 -12.53 -15.29 3.22
C VAL A 141 -11.86 -15.26 4.59
N VAL A 142 -10.76 -15.99 4.72
CA VAL A 142 -9.92 -15.96 5.92
C VAL A 142 -8.83 -14.92 5.72
N THR A 143 -8.59 -14.10 6.74
CA THR A 143 -7.50 -13.13 6.81
C THR A 143 -6.81 -13.22 8.18
N ALA A 144 -5.85 -12.37 8.48
CA ALA A 144 -5.13 -12.39 9.74
C ALA A 144 -5.47 -11.21 10.64
N TYR A 145 -5.44 -11.42 11.96
CA TYR A 145 -5.45 -10.32 12.92
C TYR A 145 -4.26 -9.38 12.66
N GLY A 146 -4.48 -8.08 12.86
CA GLY A 146 -3.48 -7.04 12.59
C GLY A 146 -3.39 -6.62 11.12
N SER A 147 -4.06 -7.29 10.18
CA SER A 147 -4.10 -6.91 8.77
C SER A 147 -4.82 -5.59 8.52
N PHE A 148 -4.54 -4.99 7.35
CA PHE A 148 -5.26 -3.81 6.88
C PHE A 148 -5.53 -3.90 5.37
N HIS A 149 -6.81 -4.02 5.00
CA HIS A 149 -7.22 -4.22 3.60
C HIS A 149 -8.06 -3.09 3.03
N GLY A 150 -8.43 -2.08 3.82
CA GLY A 150 -9.16 -0.90 3.36
C GLY A 150 -10.24 -0.40 4.31
N ARG A 151 -11.00 0.61 3.83
CA ARG A 151 -12.02 1.31 4.63
C ARG A 151 -13.43 1.26 4.03
N THR A 152 -13.64 0.67 2.85
CA THR A 152 -14.97 0.30 2.37
C THR A 152 -15.52 -0.83 3.23
N LEU A 153 -16.84 -1.01 3.32
CA LEU A 153 -17.41 -1.96 4.29
C LEU A 153 -16.90 -3.40 4.12
N GLY A 154 -16.75 -3.90 2.88
CA GLY A 154 -16.20 -5.24 2.65
C GLY A 154 -14.70 -5.31 2.95
N ALA A 155 -13.91 -4.34 2.49
CA ALA A 155 -12.47 -4.28 2.80
C ALA A 155 -12.22 -4.02 4.29
N LEU A 156 -13.11 -3.27 4.98
CA LEU A 156 -13.04 -3.08 6.42
C LEU A 156 -13.37 -4.38 7.16
N ALA A 157 -14.39 -5.12 6.74
CA ALA A 157 -14.71 -6.43 7.30
C ALA A 157 -13.59 -7.45 7.06
N LEU A 158 -12.84 -7.35 5.95
CA LEU A 158 -11.65 -8.14 5.69
C LEU A 158 -10.45 -7.72 6.56
N THR A 159 -10.41 -6.48 7.05
CA THR A 159 -9.34 -5.96 7.91
C THR A 159 -9.41 -6.58 9.30
N GLY A 160 -8.38 -7.31 9.72
CA GLY A 160 -8.32 -8.05 11.00
C GLY A 160 -8.09 -7.16 12.23
N GLN A 161 -8.83 -6.06 12.35
CA GLN A 161 -8.75 -5.10 13.45
C GLN A 161 -10.15 -4.80 14.02
N PRO A 162 -10.68 -5.68 14.89
CA PRO A 162 -12.07 -5.62 15.39
C PRO A 162 -12.52 -4.26 15.94
N ALA A 163 -11.64 -3.54 16.63
CA ALA A 163 -11.95 -2.21 17.16
C ALA A 163 -12.39 -1.18 16.09
N LYS A 164 -11.97 -1.39 14.82
CA LYS A 164 -12.40 -0.55 13.70
C LYS A 164 -13.76 -0.91 13.15
N HIS A 165 -14.30 -2.07 13.51
CA HIS A 165 -15.62 -2.56 13.06
C HIS A 165 -16.77 -2.08 13.93
N GLU A 166 -16.52 -1.87 15.22
CA GLU A 166 -17.57 -1.66 16.25
C GLU A 166 -18.54 -0.53 15.90
N VAL A 167 -18.02 0.59 15.40
CA VAL A 167 -18.82 1.78 15.08
C VAL A 167 -19.62 1.66 13.78
N PHE A 168 -19.41 0.60 12.98
CA PHE A 168 -20.04 0.40 11.66
C PHE A 168 -20.89 -0.86 11.58
N GLN A 169 -21.27 -1.43 12.71
CA GLN A 169 -22.15 -2.62 12.75
C GLN A 169 -23.54 -2.32 12.16
N PRO A 170 -24.18 -3.30 11.43
CA PRO A 170 -23.67 -4.65 11.14
C PRO A 170 -22.63 -4.68 10.01
N MET A 171 -21.52 -5.38 10.23
CA MET A 171 -20.52 -5.57 9.21
C MET A 171 -20.95 -6.64 8.18
N PRO A 172 -20.46 -6.58 6.92
CA PRO A 172 -20.64 -7.66 5.96
C PRO A 172 -20.13 -8.99 6.51
N GLU A 173 -20.93 -10.06 6.34
CA GLU A 173 -20.61 -11.41 6.79
C GLU A 173 -19.64 -12.13 5.84
N GLY A 174 -19.08 -13.26 6.33
CA GLY A 174 -18.21 -14.13 5.56
C GLY A 174 -16.72 -13.78 5.68
N PHE A 175 -16.30 -13.21 6.80
CA PHE A 175 -14.90 -12.96 7.10
C PHE A 175 -14.49 -13.64 8.40
N ARG A 176 -13.27 -14.22 8.42
CA ARG A 176 -12.70 -14.93 9.56
C ARG A 176 -11.26 -14.53 9.76
N TYR A 177 -10.80 -14.57 11.00
CA TYR A 177 -9.48 -14.04 11.37
C TYR A 177 -8.67 -15.10 12.07
N ALA A 178 -7.43 -15.30 11.59
CA ALA A 178 -6.43 -16.17 12.20
C ALA A 178 -5.29 -15.35 12.80
N THR A 179 -4.52 -15.92 13.70
CA THR A 179 -3.27 -15.30 14.16
C THR A 179 -2.25 -15.29 13.02
N PHE A 180 -1.69 -14.13 12.71
CA PHE A 180 -0.67 -13.99 11.66
C PHE A 180 0.59 -14.79 12.02
N GLY A 181 1.09 -15.58 11.08
CA GLY A 181 2.27 -16.44 11.29
C GLY A 181 1.97 -17.79 11.93
N ASP A 182 0.71 -18.08 12.31
CA ASP A 182 0.30 -19.34 12.94
C ASP A 182 -0.59 -20.16 12.00
N ILE A 183 -0.02 -21.24 11.44
CA ILE A 183 -0.74 -22.14 10.52
C ILE A 183 -1.86 -22.90 11.23
N ALA A 184 -1.66 -23.29 12.48
CA ALA A 184 -2.68 -24.03 13.25
C ALA A 184 -3.89 -23.14 13.54
N SER A 185 -3.65 -21.87 13.89
CA SER A 185 -4.72 -20.87 14.01
C SER A 185 -5.47 -20.70 12.68
N LEU A 186 -4.76 -20.65 11.55
CA LEU A 186 -5.39 -20.53 10.23
C LEU A 186 -6.26 -21.75 9.91
N GLU A 187 -5.75 -22.98 10.14
CA GLU A 187 -6.50 -24.20 9.91
C GLU A 187 -7.78 -24.27 10.75
N SER A 188 -7.71 -23.82 11.99
CA SER A 188 -8.83 -23.88 12.95
C SER A 188 -10.05 -23.05 12.52
N VAL A 189 -9.86 -22.03 11.68
CA VAL A 189 -10.94 -21.14 11.20
C VAL A 189 -11.43 -21.50 9.79
N ILE A 190 -10.82 -22.50 9.13
CA ILE A 190 -11.23 -22.98 7.81
C ILE A 190 -12.30 -24.04 7.97
N ASP A 191 -13.50 -23.75 7.45
CA ASP A 191 -14.62 -24.71 7.35
C ASP A 191 -15.12 -24.78 5.89
N PRO A 192 -16.12 -25.60 5.57
CA PRO A 192 -16.65 -25.75 4.20
C PRO A 192 -17.16 -24.45 3.56
N SER A 193 -17.40 -23.38 4.30
CA SER A 193 -17.85 -22.09 3.75
C SER A 193 -16.69 -21.25 3.19
N VAL A 194 -15.44 -21.60 3.47
CA VAL A 194 -14.28 -20.82 3.07
C VAL A 194 -13.96 -21.03 1.60
N SER A 195 -13.73 -19.94 0.87
CA SER A 195 -13.32 -19.93 -0.54
C SER A 195 -11.89 -19.44 -0.77
N ALA A 196 -11.35 -18.65 0.15
CA ALA A 196 -10.04 -18.03 -0.01
C ALA A 196 -9.36 -17.72 1.33
N VAL A 197 -8.04 -17.62 1.29
CA VAL A 197 -7.20 -17.00 2.32
C VAL A 197 -6.54 -15.78 1.69
N MET A 198 -6.62 -14.61 2.36
CA MET A 198 -6.00 -13.36 1.95
C MET A 198 -5.06 -12.82 3.02
N LEU A 199 -3.79 -12.62 2.66
CA LEU A 199 -2.74 -12.15 3.55
C LEU A 199 -1.93 -11.02 2.91
N GLU A 200 -1.26 -10.24 3.76
CA GLU A 200 -0.17 -9.35 3.36
C GLU A 200 1.16 -10.11 3.51
N PRO A 201 2.12 -10.02 2.59
CA PRO A 201 3.47 -10.57 2.81
C PRO A 201 4.19 -9.92 4.00
N ILE A 202 3.90 -8.65 4.24
CA ILE A 202 4.32 -7.87 5.42
C ILE A 202 3.12 -7.08 5.90
N GLN A 203 2.66 -7.30 7.12
CA GLN A 203 1.60 -6.47 7.70
C GLN A 203 2.10 -5.06 7.94
N GLY A 204 1.73 -4.13 7.06
CA GLY A 204 2.19 -2.74 7.13
C GLY A 204 1.64 -2.00 8.35
N GLU A 205 0.34 -2.06 8.55
CA GLU A 205 -0.37 -1.38 9.65
C GLU A 205 -0.33 -2.18 10.98
N GLY A 206 0.00 -3.46 10.93
CA GLY A 206 0.21 -4.31 12.11
C GLY A 206 1.54 -4.07 12.83
N GLY A 207 2.40 -3.17 12.31
CA GLY A 207 3.69 -2.87 12.92
C GLY A 207 4.89 -3.20 12.02
N VAL A 208 4.69 -3.27 10.71
CA VAL A 208 5.69 -3.72 9.73
C VAL A 208 6.22 -5.12 10.11
N VAL A 209 5.31 -6.09 10.16
CA VAL A 209 5.61 -7.47 10.57
C VAL A 209 5.72 -8.36 9.33
N PRO A 210 6.94 -8.79 8.92
CA PRO A 210 7.11 -9.74 7.83
C PRO A 210 6.55 -11.11 8.20
N ALA A 211 5.89 -11.77 7.22
CA ALA A 211 5.55 -13.18 7.33
C ALA A 211 6.83 -14.03 7.22
N ASP A 212 6.91 -15.10 7.99
CA ASP A 212 7.92 -16.13 7.77
C ASP A 212 7.68 -16.80 6.39
N PRO A 213 8.70 -16.94 5.53
CA PRO A 213 8.56 -17.63 4.25
C PRO A 213 7.95 -19.04 4.38
N ALA A 214 8.32 -19.81 5.39
CA ALA A 214 7.78 -21.14 5.63
C ALA A 214 6.27 -21.10 5.97
N TYR A 215 5.82 -20.08 6.69
CA TYR A 215 4.39 -19.88 6.95
C TYR A 215 3.62 -19.63 5.65
N LEU A 216 4.08 -18.73 4.78
CA LEU A 216 3.39 -18.45 3.51
C LEU A 216 3.39 -19.68 2.59
N GLN A 217 4.47 -20.46 2.57
CA GLN A 217 4.53 -21.73 1.83
C GLN A 217 3.53 -22.74 2.38
N ALA A 218 3.42 -22.86 3.71
CA ALA A 218 2.43 -23.74 4.34
C ALA A 218 0.98 -23.29 4.03
N VAL A 219 0.70 -21.99 4.06
CA VAL A 219 -0.61 -21.44 3.68
C VAL A 219 -0.93 -21.76 2.21
N GLN A 220 0.03 -21.56 1.29
CA GLN A 220 -0.18 -21.93 -0.12
C GLN A 220 -0.48 -23.43 -0.28
N ALA A 221 0.26 -24.30 0.42
CA ALA A 221 0.03 -25.74 0.38
C ALA A 221 -1.35 -26.13 0.90
N LEU A 222 -1.76 -25.53 2.03
CA LEU A 222 -3.08 -25.72 2.63
C LEU A 222 -4.20 -25.24 1.69
N CYS A 223 -4.06 -24.07 1.08
CA CYS A 223 -5.02 -23.56 0.11
C CYS A 223 -5.18 -24.52 -1.08
N LYS A 224 -4.06 -25.04 -1.61
CA LYS A 224 -4.07 -26.02 -2.70
C LYS A 224 -4.76 -27.32 -2.29
N GLU A 225 -4.46 -27.86 -1.10
CA GLU A 225 -5.09 -29.08 -0.56
C GLU A 225 -6.60 -28.93 -0.42
N ARG A 226 -7.06 -27.80 0.11
CA ARG A 226 -8.47 -27.53 0.41
C ARG A 226 -9.23 -26.92 -0.77
N GLY A 227 -8.58 -26.67 -1.92
CA GLY A 227 -9.19 -26.03 -3.08
C GLY A 227 -9.66 -24.60 -2.78
N LEU A 228 -8.85 -23.83 -2.03
CA LEU A 228 -9.06 -22.43 -1.70
C LEU A 228 -8.18 -21.55 -2.60
N LEU A 229 -8.61 -20.32 -2.85
CA LEU A 229 -7.73 -19.32 -3.44
C LEU A 229 -6.71 -18.81 -2.40
N PHE A 230 -5.45 -18.75 -2.80
CA PHE A 230 -4.40 -18.07 -2.08
C PHE A 230 -4.22 -16.66 -2.64
N MET A 231 -4.59 -15.66 -1.86
CA MET A 231 -4.63 -14.25 -2.29
C MET A 231 -3.61 -13.42 -1.51
N MET A 232 -2.92 -12.50 -2.19
CA MET A 232 -1.93 -11.60 -1.60
C MET A 232 -2.32 -10.14 -1.78
N ASP A 233 -2.36 -9.41 -0.67
CA ASP A 233 -2.47 -7.95 -0.67
C ASP A 233 -1.07 -7.33 -0.78
N GLU A 234 -0.75 -6.85 -1.98
CA GLU A 234 0.50 -6.17 -2.31
C GLU A 234 0.34 -4.64 -2.38
N VAL A 235 -0.77 -4.11 -1.89
CA VAL A 235 -1.10 -2.67 -1.97
C VAL A 235 0.00 -1.80 -1.37
N GLN A 236 0.60 -2.20 -0.26
CA GLN A 236 1.69 -1.45 0.39
C GLN A 236 3.08 -2.02 0.08
N ILE A 237 3.15 -3.25 -0.35
CA ILE A 237 4.37 -4.08 -0.38
C ILE A 237 4.95 -4.17 -1.80
N GLY A 238 4.10 -4.20 -2.81
CA GLY A 238 4.47 -4.37 -4.21
C GLY A 238 5.23 -3.17 -4.81
N PHE A 239 5.60 -3.33 -6.07
CA PHE A 239 6.29 -2.32 -6.86
C PHE A 239 7.62 -1.88 -6.22
N CYS A 240 8.52 -2.86 -6.10
CA CYS A 240 9.90 -2.72 -5.62
C CYS A 240 10.07 -2.29 -4.15
N ARG A 241 8.98 -2.02 -3.42
CA ARG A 241 9.03 -1.47 -2.05
C ARG A 241 9.91 -2.30 -1.11
N THR A 242 9.86 -3.62 -1.23
CA THR A 242 10.59 -4.56 -0.36
C THR A 242 11.89 -5.10 -0.97
N GLY A 243 12.34 -4.52 -2.12
CA GLY A 243 13.54 -4.97 -2.80
C GLY A 243 13.32 -6.13 -3.78
N LYS A 244 12.07 -6.48 -4.03
CA LYS A 244 11.56 -7.35 -5.10
C LYS A 244 10.40 -6.61 -5.78
N TRP A 245 10.01 -7.00 -7.00
CA TRP A 245 8.81 -6.44 -7.62
C TRP A 245 7.58 -6.62 -6.74
N PHE A 246 7.46 -7.82 -6.14
CA PHE A 246 6.36 -8.15 -5.23
C PHE A 246 6.88 -8.83 -3.96
N GLY A 247 6.21 -8.61 -2.84
CA GLY A 247 6.62 -9.15 -1.54
C GLY A 247 6.50 -10.67 -1.46
N PHE A 248 5.56 -11.29 -2.17
CA PHE A 248 5.39 -12.74 -2.19
C PHE A 248 6.61 -13.48 -2.78
N GLU A 249 7.44 -12.80 -3.59
CA GLU A 249 8.66 -13.37 -4.14
C GLU A 249 9.71 -13.74 -3.07
N HIS A 250 9.67 -13.06 -1.90
CA HIS A 250 10.58 -13.38 -0.79
C HIS A 250 10.34 -14.78 -0.22
N ALA A 251 9.10 -15.26 -0.29
CA ALA A 251 8.73 -16.59 0.17
C ALA A 251 8.71 -17.63 -0.96
N GLY A 252 8.89 -17.21 -2.22
CA GLY A 252 8.83 -18.10 -3.39
C GLY A 252 7.45 -18.72 -3.62
N VAL A 253 6.37 -18.10 -3.11
CA VAL A 253 5.00 -18.55 -3.28
C VAL A 253 4.37 -17.99 -4.56
N LYS A 254 3.27 -18.61 -5.01
CA LYS A 254 2.57 -18.27 -6.25
C LYS A 254 1.10 -18.02 -5.93
N PRO A 255 0.71 -16.76 -5.69
CA PRO A 255 -0.69 -16.43 -5.40
C PRO A 255 -1.60 -16.63 -6.61
N ASP A 256 -2.86 -16.93 -6.34
CA ASP A 256 -3.92 -17.03 -7.34
C ASP A 256 -4.50 -15.65 -7.70
N VAL A 257 -4.49 -14.74 -6.73
CA VAL A 257 -4.99 -13.37 -6.85
C VAL A 257 -4.03 -12.42 -6.11
N VAL A 258 -3.73 -11.27 -6.71
CA VAL A 258 -2.91 -10.23 -6.10
C VAL A 258 -3.56 -8.87 -6.28
N THR A 259 -3.57 -8.05 -5.23
CA THR A 259 -4.12 -6.71 -5.26
C THR A 259 -3.03 -5.66 -5.18
N PHE A 260 -3.18 -4.57 -5.92
CA PHE A 260 -2.20 -3.49 -6.04
C PHE A 260 -2.86 -2.12 -5.88
N ALA A 261 -2.13 -1.16 -5.34
CA ALA A 261 -2.43 0.27 -5.38
C ALA A 261 -1.15 1.06 -5.01
N LYS A 262 -1.30 2.26 -4.45
CA LYS A 262 -0.21 3.08 -3.90
C LYS A 262 0.94 3.24 -4.89
N GLY A 263 2.06 2.51 -4.69
CA GLY A 263 3.27 2.60 -5.50
C GLY A 263 3.06 2.43 -7.00
N ILE A 264 2.05 1.68 -7.43
CA ILE A 264 1.73 1.48 -8.85
C ILE A 264 1.38 2.78 -9.58
N GLY A 265 0.84 3.78 -8.86
CA GLY A 265 0.42 5.07 -9.44
C GLY A 265 1.35 6.24 -9.09
N ASN A 266 2.27 6.06 -8.14
CA ASN A 266 3.15 7.12 -7.62
C ASN A 266 2.41 8.42 -7.27
N GLY A 267 1.24 8.33 -6.64
CA GLY A 267 0.38 9.46 -6.28
C GLY A 267 -0.88 9.60 -7.14
N MET A 268 -0.92 9.05 -8.36
CA MET A 268 -2.16 8.95 -9.13
C MET A 268 -3.09 7.92 -8.49
N PRO A 269 -4.38 8.27 -8.23
CA PRO A 269 -5.36 7.31 -7.73
C PRO A 269 -5.57 6.16 -8.74
N VAL A 270 -5.06 5.00 -8.40
CA VAL A 270 -5.20 3.76 -9.16
C VAL A 270 -5.00 2.56 -8.25
N GLY A 271 -5.77 1.54 -8.48
CA GLY A 271 -5.59 0.20 -7.94
C GLY A 271 -5.77 -0.82 -9.04
N ALA A 272 -5.41 -2.04 -8.78
CA ALA A 272 -5.63 -3.16 -9.69
C ALA A 272 -5.71 -4.47 -8.91
N ILE A 273 -6.40 -5.43 -9.49
CA ILE A 273 -6.33 -6.84 -9.15
C ILE A 273 -5.76 -7.59 -10.35
N TRP A 274 -4.80 -8.45 -10.10
CA TRP A 274 -4.41 -9.51 -11.02
C TRP A 274 -4.96 -10.84 -10.49
N ALA A 275 -5.52 -11.64 -11.40
CA ALA A 275 -5.96 -13.00 -11.07
C ALA A 275 -5.41 -13.97 -12.13
N ARG A 276 -4.95 -15.15 -11.68
CA ARG A 276 -4.53 -16.24 -12.54
C ARG A 276 -5.64 -16.56 -13.56
N LYS A 277 -5.26 -16.91 -14.80
CA LYS A 277 -6.16 -16.99 -15.95
C LYS A 277 -7.44 -17.81 -15.69
N ASP A 278 -7.33 -18.97 -15.09
CA ASP A 278 -8.46 -19.84 -14.76
C ASP A 278 -9.35 -19.26 -13.64
N VAL A 279 -8.75 -18.54 -12.69
CA VAL A 279 -9.47 -17.83 -11.63
C VAL A 279 -10.19 -16.60 -12.21
N ALA A 280 -9.53 -15.81 -13.07
CA ALA A 280 -10.15 -14.69 -13.73
C ALA A 280 -11.36 -15.10 -14.58
N ALA A 281 -11.30 -16.28 -15.19
CA ALA A 281 -12.35 -16.83 -16.04
C ALA A 281 -13.68 -17.13 -15.30
N VAL A 282 -13.72 -17.12 -13.97
CA VAL A 282 -14.98 -17.25 -13.24
C VAL A 282 -15.85 -16.00 -13.35
N MET A 283 -15.25 -14.84 -13.63
CA MET A 283 -15.95 -13.56 -13.75
C MET A 283 -16.62 -13.44 -15.15
N SER A 284 -17.80 -12.84 -15.15
CA SER A 284 -18.59 -12.63 -16.36
C SER A 284 -18.97 -11.15 -16.50
N PRO A 285 -19.29 -10.66 -17.71
CA PRO A 285 -19.80 -9.30 -17.89
C PRO A 285 -20.97 -8.99 -16.96
N GLY A 286 -20.87 -7.87 -16.22
CA GLY A 286 -21.88 -7.42 -15.25
C GLY A 286 -21.64 -7.84 -13.80
N ASP A 287 -20.71 -8.73 -13.51
CA ASP A 287 -20.41 -9.17 -12.11
C ASP A 287 -19.75 -8.07 -11.29
N HIS A 288 -18.93 -7.24 -11.91
CA HIS A 288 -18.23 -6.14 -11.27
C HIS A 288 -17.94 -5.01 -12.27
N GLY A 289 -17.65 -3.83 -11.72
CA GLY A 289 -17.29 -2.66 -12.52
C GLY A 289 -16.97 -1.45 -11.67
N SER A 290 -16.33 -0.48 -12.29
CA SER A 290 -16.07 0.85 -11.76
C SER A 290 -16.05 1.84 -12.91
N THR A 291 -16.65 3.02 -12.74
CA THR A 291 -16.70 4.06 -13.77
C THR A 291 -15.30 4.45 -14.23
N TYR A 292 -14.37 4.61 -13.32
CA TYR A 292 -13.00 5.07 -13.60
C TYR A 292 -11.97 3.94 -13.69
N SER A 293 -12.42 2.69 -13.83
CA SER A 293 -11.54 1.55 -14.03
C SER A 293 -10.68 1.70 -15.28
N GLY A 294 -9.35 1.69 -15.14
CA GLY A 294 -8.42 1.75 -16.25
C GLY A 294 -8.49 3.03 -17.09
N THR A 295 -8.80 4.19 -16.48
CA THR A 295 -8.75 5.46 -17.20
C THR A 295 -7.37 5.67 -17.81
N ALA A 296 -7.32 6.24 -19.01
CA ALA A 296 -6.09 6.44 -19.75
C ALA A 296 -5.07 7.27 -18.95
N ILE A 297 -5.53 8.29 -18.21
CA ILE A 297 -4.65 9.12 -17.38
C ILE A 297 -4.01 8.34 -16.23
N ALA A 298 -4.77 7.49 -15.53
CA ALA A 298 -4.25 6.70 -14.42
C ALA A 298 -3.30 5.60 -14.92
N THR A 299 -3.64 4.93 -16.02
CA THR A 299 -2.81 3.88 -16.59
C THR A 299 -1.56 4.41 -17.30
N ALA A 300 -1.55 5.67 -17.76
CA ALA A 300 -0.32 6.36 -18.17
C ALA A 300 0.67 6.50 -17.02
N ALA A 301 0.19 6.86 -15.83
CA ALA A 301 1.03 6.85 -14.64
C ALA A 301 1.60 5.46 -14.34
N VAL A 302 0.78 4.40 -14.41
CA VAL A 302 1.22 3.00 -14.20
C VAL A 302 2.34 2.63 -15.17
N ASN A 303 2.17 2.92 -16.47
CA ASN A 303 3.20 2.64 -17.48
C ASN A 303 4.50 3.39 -17.19
N ALA A 304 4.41 4.68 -16.84
CA ALA A 304 5.56 5.49 -16.50
C ALA A 304 6.27 4.98 -15.24
N VAL A 305 5.52 4.59 -14.21
CA VAL A 305 6.06 4.00 -12.97
C VAL A 305 6.83 2.72 -13.27
N ILE A 306 6.25 1.77 -14.01
CA ILE A 306 6.92 0.51 -14.35
C ILE A 306 8.20 0.78 -15.16
N ASN A 307 8.14 1.67 -16.15
CA ASN A 307 9.31 2.04 -16.95
C ASN A 307 10.41 2.62 -16.08
N GLU A 308 10.07 3.57 -15.22
CA GLU A 308 11.06 4.27 -14.40
C GLU A 308 11.65 3.36 -13.32
N MET A 309 10.84 2.52 -12.67
CA MET A 309 11.32 1.51 -11.71
C MET A 309 12.28 0.51 -12.38
N THR A 310 11.96 0.07 -13.61
CA THR A 310 12.84 -0.81 -14.39
C THR A 310 14.16 -0.10 -14.76
N ARG A 311 14.06 1.14 -15.27
CA ARG A 311 15.23 1.94 -15.67
C ARG A 311 16.21 2.18 -14.54
N LEU A 312 15.68 2.40 -13.32
CA LEU A 312 16.47 2.72 -12.13
C LEU A 312 16.97 1.49 -11.38
N ASP A 313 16.55 0.28 -11.74
CA ASP A 313 16.67 -0.90 -10.89
C ASP A 313 16.20 -0.63 -9.45
N ALA A 314 14.94 -0.21 -9.36
CA ALA A 314 14.35 0.26 -8.10
C ALA A 314 14.38 -0.79 -6.99
N CYS A 315 14.42 -2.08 -7.33
CA CYS A 315 14.58 -3.17 -6.37
C CYS A 315 15.96 -3.13 -5.70
N ALA A 316 17.02 -2.93 -6.47
CA ALA A 316 18.38 -2.80 -5.94
C ALA A 316 18.52 -1.52 -5.09
N LEU A 317 17.94 -0.40 -5.54
CA LEU A 317 17.90 0.84 -4.74
C LEU A 317 17.23 0.63 -3.39
N ALA A 318 16.07 -0.02 -3.37
CA ALA A 318 15.34 -0.29 -2.13
C ALA A 318 16.16 -1.16 -1.16
N ASN A 319 16.83 -2.19 -1.67
CA ASN A 319 17.68 -3.06 -0.85
C ASN A 319 18.84 -2.27 -0.25
N SER A 320 19.64 -1.58 -1.08
CA SER A 320 20.81 -0.82 -0.63
C SER A 320 20.46 0.27 0.38
N ALA A 321 19.39 1.04 0.10
CA ALA A 321 18.92 2.08 1.01
C ALA A 321 18.38 1.49 2.33
N GLY A 322 17.64 0.38 2.26
CA GLY A 322 17.13 -0.32 3.44
C GLY A 322 18.23 -0.86 4.34
N GLU A 323 19.28 -1.45 3.75
CA GLU A 323 20.46 -1.91 4.50
C GLU A 323 21.19 -0.74 5.19
N ARG A 324 21.35 0.40 4.50
CA ARG A 324 21.96 1.59 5.09
C ARG A 324 21.17 2.13 6.28
N ILE A 325 19.83 2.21 6.17
CA ILE A 325 18.97 2.63 7.30
C ILE A 325 19.11 1.67 8.47
N ARG A 326 19.08 0.35 8.23
CA ARG A 326 19.27 -0.67 9.28
C ARG A 326 20.62 -0.52 9.96
N ALA A 327 21.69 -0.43 9.19
CA ALA A 327 23.05 -0.26 9.74
C ALA A 327 23.16 1.01 10.59
N GLY A 328 22.48 2.09 10.17
CA GLY A 328 22.49 3.36 10.89
C GLY A 328 21.67 3.35 12.20
N LEU A 329 20.66 2.50 12.30
CA LEU A 329 19.75 2.46 13.46
C LEU A 329 19.95 1.26 14.38
N ASN A 330 20.56 0.17 13.93
CA ASN A 330 20.86 -0.98 14.79
C ASN A 330 21.87 -0.60 15.89
N GLY A 331 21.53 -0.96 17.15
CA GLY A 331 22.36 -0.65 18.31
C GLY A 331 22.26 0.80 18.80
N VAL A 332 21.37 1.61 18.24
CA VAL A 332 21.09 2.95 18.75
C VAL A 332 20.28 2.86 20.03
N ALA A 333 20.66 3.62 21.06
CA ALA A 333 19.91 3.69 22.31
C ALA A 333 18.45 4.09 22.03
N GLY A 334 17.48 3.37 22.60
CA GLY A 334 16.07 3.57 22.34
C GLY A 334 15.51 2.80 21.14
N VAL A 335 16.35 2.12 20.35
CA VAL A 335 15.93 1.16 19.32
C VAL A 335 16.14 -0.25 19.84
N ASP A 336 15.08 -1.08 19.85
CA ASP A 336 15.17 -2.49 20.17
C ASP A 336 15.68 -3.27 18.94
N HIS A 337 14.96 -3.18 17.80
CA HIS A 337 15.39 -3.76 16.54
C HIS A 337 14.72 -3.07 15.34
N VAL A 338 15.25 -3.30 14.13
CA VAL A 338 14.66 -2.86 12.87
C VAL A 338 14.23 -4.08 12.06
N ARG A 339 12.95 -4.17 11.70
CA ARG A 339 12.35 -5.26 10.90
C ARG A 339 11.76 -4.75 9.59
N GLY A 340 11.30 -5.66 8.73
CA GLY A 340 10.77 -5.34 7.40
C GLY A 340 11.70 -5.77 6.28
N ALA A 341 11.51 -5.28 5.06
CA ALA A 341 12.36 -5.57 3.89
C ALA A 341 12.45 -4.33 2.98
N GLY A 342 13.58 -4.19 2.29
CA GLY A 342 13.84 -3.04 1.41
C GLY A 342 13.58 -1.72 2.14
N LEU A 343 12.71 -0.89 1.60
CA LEU A 343 12.29 0.40 2.16
C LEU A 343 10.86 0.36 2.77
N LEU A 344 10.45 -0.76 3.31
CA LEU A 344 9.34 -0.85 4.26
C LEU A 344 9.89 -1.36 5.58
N LEU A 345 10.26 -0.43 6.47
CA LEU A 345 10.97 -0.72 7.72
C LEU A 345 10.15 -0.29 8.93
N GLY A 346 10.10 -1.15 9.94
CA GLY A 346 9.58 -0.88 11.26
C GLY A 346 10.73 -0.77 12.26
N VAL A 347 10.89 0.39 12.84
CA VAL A 347 11.83 0.63 13.96
C VAL A 347 11.08 0.35 15.25
N ALA A 348 11.32 -0.81 15.84
CA ALA A 348 10.79 -1.14 17.15
C ALA A 348 11.56 -0.37 18.22
N LEU A 349 10.85 0.35 19.06
CA LEU A 349 11.43 1.15 20.13
C LEU A 349 11.59 0.31 21.40
N SER A 350 12.63 0.62 22.18
CA SER A 350 12.87 0.01 23.47
C SER A 350 11.75 0.34 24.47
N GLU A 351 11.61 -0.51 25.49
CA GLU A 351 10.64 -0.32 26.57
C GLU A 351 10.71 1.09 27.17
N GLY A 352 9.56 1.69 27.43
CA GLY A 352 9.42 3.04 27.98
C GLY A 352 9.44 4.18 26.94
N LYS A 353 9.69 3.91 25.66
CA LYS A 353 9.57 4.90 24.58
C LYS A 353 8.18 4.82 23.93
N ASP A 354 7.57 5.98 23.66
CA ASP A 354 6.29 6.09 22.93
C ASP A 354 6.54 6.52 21.49
N ALA A 355 6.19 5.65 20.53
CA ALA A 355 6.37 5.91 19.11
C ALA A 355 5.59 7.14 18.61
N ASN A 356 4.43 7.46 19.20
CA ASN A 356 3.68 8.66 18.83
C ASN A 356 4.41 9.93 19.25
N ALA A 357 4.98 9.96 20.45
CA ALA A 357 5.77 11.09 20.94
C ALA A 357 7.03 11.29 20.07
N VAL A 358 7.75 10.21 19.78
CA VAL A 358 8.94 10.26 18.90
C VAL A 358 8.59 10.73 17.50
N ALA A 359 7.49 10.23 16.88
CA ALA A 359 7.05 10.68 15.58
C ALA A 359 6.65 12.17 15.56
N ALA A 360 6.06 12.66 16.66
CA ALA A 360 5.72 14.09 16.79
C ALA A 360 6.99 14.97 16.92
N ASP A 361 7.99 14.54 17.68
CA ASP A 361 9.28 15.23 17.79
C ASP A 361 10.02 15.25 16.46
N LEU A 362 10.06 14.12 15.74
CA LEU A 362 10.66 14.03 14.40
C LEU A 362 9.98 14.97 13.39
N LEU A 363 8.64 15.06 13.42
CA LEU A 363 7.92 16.04 12.60
C LEU A 363 8.34 17.46 12.97
N GLY A 364 8.49 17.77 14.27
CA GLY A 364 9.04 19.01 14.78
C GLY A 364 10.46 19.30 14.30
N LYS A 365 11.27 18.29 14.04
CA LYS A 365 12.63 18.38 13.49
C LYS A 365 12.70 18.40 11.95
N GLY A 366 11.57 18.19 11.27
CA GLY A 366 11.49 18.20 9.80
C GLY A 366 11.63 16.81 9.15
N LEU A 367 11.40 15.72 9.89
CA LEU A 367 11.35 14.36 9.37
C LEU A 367 9.93 13.80 9.51
N ILE A 368 9.33 13.41 8.39
CA ILE A 368 7.99 12.82 8.34
C ILE A 368 8.11 11.31 8.44
N VAL A 369 7.59 10.76 9.52
CA VAL A 369 7.40 9.33 9.78
C VAL A 369 6.04 9.11 10.42
N ASN A 370 5.61 7.86 10.64
CA ASN A 370 4.44 7.63 11.49
C ASN A 370 4.64 6.47 12.47
N ALA A 371 4.02 6.59 13.63
CA ALA A 371 3.82 5.49 14.54
C ALA A 371 2.70 4.58 13.99
N VAL A 372 3.00 3.30 13.75
CA VAL A 372 2.00 2.30 13.33
C VAL A 372 1.31 1.65 14.53
N ASN A 373 1.97 1.69 15.69
CA ASN A 373 1.45 1.34 17.01
C ASN A 373 2.26 2.09 18.09
N ALA A 374 1.98 1.85 19.35
CA ALA A 374 2.64 2.55 20.48
C ALA A 374 4.17 2.36 20.54
N THR A 375 4.70 1.29 19.94
CA THR A 375 6.12 0.90 20.09
C THR A 375 6.89 0.86 18.77
N THR A 376 6.26 1.20 17.62
CA THR A 376 6.92 1.05 16.32
C THR A 376 6.72 2.27 15.43
N ILE A 377 7.83 2.82 14.93
CA ILE A 377 7.84 3.83 13.88
C ILE A 377 8.06 3.14 12.55
N ARG A 378 7.22 3.48 11.55
CA ARG A 378 7.40 3.02 10.17
C ARG A 378 8.21 4.04 9.37
N LEU A 379 9.18 3.52 8.62
CA LEU A 379 9.94 4.24 7.60
C LEU A 379 9.62 3.63 6.23
N ALA A 380 9.13 4.47 5.32
CA ALA A 380 8.80 4.10 3.96
C ALA A 380 9.13 5.25 2.98
N PRO A 381 10.41 5.69 2.91
CA PRO A 381 10.82 6.78 2.03
C PRO A 381 10.65 6.40 0.56
N PRO A 382 10.73 7.35 -0.39
CA PRO A 382 10.86 7.04 -1.81
C PRO A 382 12.01 6.07 -2.08
N LEU A 383 11.85 5.19 -3.08
CA LEU A 383 12.90 4.24 -3.50
C LEU A 383 14.15 4.96 -4.04
N THR A 384 13.97 6.21 -4.43
CA THR A 384 14.99 7.11 -4.95
C THR A 384 15.67 7.97 -3.88
N VAL A 385 15.41 7.68 -2.59
CA VAL A 385 16.05 8.40 -1.48
C VAL A 385 17.57 8.34 -1.59
N SER A 386 18.23 9.48 -1.46
CA SER A 386 19.70 9.58 -1.55
C SER A 386 20.39 9.15 -0.25
N VAL A 387 21.67 8.82 -0.38
CA VAL A 387 22.52 8.49 0.77
C VAL A 387 22.56 9.63 1.80
N ALA A 388 22.67 10.88 1.32
CA ALA A 388 22.69 12.05 2.21
C ALA A 388 21.38 12.23 2.99
N GLU A 389 20.24 12.03 2.33
CA GLU A 389 18.91 12.10 2.96
C GLU A 389 18.70 10.97 3.99
N ILE A 390 19.24 9.77 3.71
CA ILE A 390 19.23 8.66 4.67
C ILE A 390 20.05 9.02 5.90
N ASP A 391 21.27 9.54 5.73
CA ASP A 391 22.15 9.90 6.83
C ASP A 391 21.55 11.03 7.68
N GLU A 392 20.93 12.03 7.06
CA GLU A 392 20.19 13.08 7.73
C GLU A 392 19.05 12.50 8.56
N ALA A 393 18.21 11.64 7.97
CA ALA A 393 17.08 11.02 8.66
C ALA A 393 17.52 10.14 9.83
N VAL A 394 18.58 9.34 9.65
CA VAL A 394 19.17 8.50 10.73
C VAL A 394 19.66 9.37 11.88
N THR A 395 20.29 10.49 11.58
CA THR A 395 20.75 11.45 12.60
C THR A 395 19.59 12.02 13.39
N LEU A 396 18.53 12.47 12.71
CA LEU A 396 17.32 13.00 13.37
C LEU A 396 16.62 11.97 14.25
N VAL A 397 16.58 10.69 13.81
CA VAL A 397 16.03 9.60 14.62
C VAL A 397 16.86 9.37 15.89
N LYS A 398 18.21 9.38 15.79
CA LYS A 398 19.10 9.27 16.96
C LYS A 398 18.88 10.40 17.96
N GLU A 399 18.77 11.63 17.48
CA GLU A 399 18.52 12.80 18.30
C GLU A 399 17.14 12.78 18.99
N ALA A 400 16.12 12.22 18.34
CA ALA A 400 14.79 12.09 18.92
C ALA A 400 14.69 10.97 19.96
N LEU A 401 15.65 10.03 19.96
CA LEU A 401 15.70 8.91 20.89
C LEU A 401 16.69 9.14 22.05
N ALA A 402 17.60 10.09 21.93
CA ALA A 402 18.52 10.47 23.01
C ALA A 402 17.78 11.12 24.16
#